data_8e35a3dc001bd70db8d211986beeb940
#
_entry.id   8e35a3dc001bd70db8d211986beeb940
#
_cell.length_a   1.000
_cell.length_b   1.000
_cell.length_c   1.000
_cell.angle_alpha   90.00
_cell.angle_beta   90.00
_cell.angle_gamma   90.00
#
_symmetry.space_group_name_H-M   'P 1'
#
loop_
_entity.id
_entity.type
_entity.pdbx_description
1 polymer ?
#
loop_
_entity_poly.entity_id
_entity_poly.type
_entity_poly.pdbx_seq_one_letter_code
_entity_poly.pdbx_strand_id
1 'polypeptide(L)'
;MYYKISNGSVTLGANTILEDINFYVKDNDKIGIVGRNGCGKTTLLKAITNEYTLSDGYDDLKIESSNDFKIGCVKQNITDNLNMKMIDYIKESYSDILEIENKLNSLEQKLSNSYSEQVLNKYNDLQNEYIYKGGNTYKKEYEIALKKFGFTDIDKEKLLNEFSGGQLTKL
;
A
#
# COMPACT_ATOMS: atom_id res chain seq x y z
N MET A 1 14.31 6.72 -10.04
CA MET A 1 13.98 5.60 -9.14
C MET A 1 14.36 4.27 -9.79
N TYR A 2 14.70 3.26 -9.00
CA TYR A 2 14.89 1.89 -9.49
C TYR A 2 14.57 0.88 -8.40
N TYR A 3 14.24 -0.34 -8.81
CA TYR A 3 14.06 -1.50 -7.95
C TYR A 3 14.68 -2.71 -8.61
N LYS A 4 15.48 -3.47 -7.87
CA LYS A 4 16.22 -4.62 -8.38
C LYS A 4 16.18 -5.77 -7.40
N ILE A 5 15.87 -6.96 -7.90
CA ILE A 5 16.04 -8.23 -7.21
C ILE A 5 17.12 -8.99 -7.96
N SER A 6 18.06 -9.58 -7.25
CA SER A 6 19.10 -10.47 -7.79
C SER A 6 19.11 -11.76 -6.98
N ASN A 7 19.10 -12.90 -7.67
CA ASN A 7 19.21 -14.26 -7.12
C ASN A 7 18.11 -14.62 -6.10
N GLY A 8 16.89 -14.09 -6.31
CA GLY A 8 15.76 -14.36 -5.44
C GLY A 8 15.08 -15.69 -5.74
N SER A 9 14.55 -16.34 -4.70
CA SER A 9 13.72 -17.54 -4.84
C SER A 9 12.45 -17.42 -4.01
N VAL A 10 11.37 -18.06 -4.44
CA VAL A 10 10.11 -18.14 -3.70
C VAL A 10 9.76 -19.60 -3.45
N THR A 11 9.72 -19.97 -2.18
CA THR A 11 9.35 -21.31 -1.71
C THR A 11 8.04 -21.23 -0.93
N LEU A 12 7.07 -22.06 -1.27
CA LEU A 12 5.80 -22.18 -0.58
C LEU A 12 5.68 -23.61 0.00
N GLY A 13 5.78 -23.72 1.32
CA GLY A 13 5.90 -25.00 1.99
C GLY A 13 7.19 -25.74 1.58
N ALA A 14 7.06 -26.94 1.04
CA ALA A 14 8.21 -27.73 0.59
C ALA A 14 8.54 -27.54 -0.91
N ASN A 15 7.78 -26.72 -1.64
CA ASN A 15 7.95 -26.55 -3.07
C ASN A 15 8.53 -25.19 -3.40
N THR A 16 9.62 -25.14 -4.15
CA THR A 16 10.14 -23.92 -4.76
C THR A 16 9.34 -23.64 -6.02
N ILE A 17 8.69 -22.48 -6.04
CA ILE A 17 7.79 -22.04 -7.13
C ILE A 17 8.57 -21.21 -8.15
N LEU A 18 9.50 -20.40 -7.68
CA LEU A 18 10.36 -19.56 -8.51
C LEU A 18 11.79 -19.64 -8.01
N GLU A 19 12.73 -19.82 -8.91
CA GLU A 19 14.16 -19.87 -8.64
C GLU A 19 14.88 -18.82 -9.49
N ASP A 20 16.00 -18.34 -8.98
CA ASP A 20 16.92 -17.44 -9.69
C ASP A 20 16.21 -16.21 -10.30
N ILE A 21 15.38 -15.55 -9.47
CA ILE A 21 14.67 -14.35 -9.90
C ILE A 21 15.67 -13.22 -10.03
N ASN A 22 15.88 -12.77 -11.26
CA ASN A 22 16.64 -11.59 -11.59
C ASN A 22 15.71 -10.58 -12.24
N PHE A 23 15.32 -9.55 -11.50
CA PHE A 23 14.33 -8.55 -11.92
C PHE A 23 14.85 -7.15 -11.69
N TYR A 24 14.72 -6.30 -12.70
CA TYR A 24 15.14 -4.90 -12.64
C TYR A 24 14.12 -4.01 -13.32
N VAL A 25 13.74 -2.92 -12.65
CA VAL A 25 12.85 -1.89 -13.18
C VAL A 25 13.36 -0.51 -12.78
N LYS A 26 13.24 0.43 -13.69
CA LYS A 26 13.58 1.86 -13.48
C LYS A 26 12.46 2.77 -13.96
N ASP A 27 12.63 4.07 -13.70
CA ASP A 27 11.65 5.08 -14.07
C ASP A 27 11.20 4.93 -15.53
N ASN A 28 9.88 5.05 -15.71
CA ASN A 28 9.18 4.99 -16.98
C ASN A 28 9.19 3.62 -17.68
N ASP A 29 9.75 2.57 -17.09
CA ASP A 29 9.65 1.23 -17.64
C ASP A 29 8.19 0.75 -17.62
N LYS A 30 7.80 0.05 -18.69
CA LYS A 30 6.54 -0.67 -18.81
C LYS A 30 6.85 -2.13 -19.09
N ILE A 31 6.66 -2.97 -18.07
CA ILE A 31 7.06 -4.39 -18.13
C ILE A 31 5.80 -5.25 -18.20
N GLY A 32 5.71 -6.10 -19.23
CA GLY A 32 4.67 -7.12 -19.35
C GLY A 32 5.21 -8.49 -18.94
N ILE A 33 4.56 -9.13 -17.96
CA ILE A 33 4.89 -10.49 -17.55
C ILE A 33 3.98 -11.47 -18.31
N VAL A 34 4.55 -12.28 -19.17
CA VAL A 34 3.82 -13.25 -20.00
C VAL A 34 4.25 -14.68 -19.69
N GLY A 35 3.33 -15.63 -19.84
CA GLY A 35 3.60 -17.05 -19.59
C GLY A 35 2.31 -17.86 -19.44
N ARG A 36 2.41 -19.19 -19.41
CA ARG A 36 1.29 -20.11 -19.23
C ARG A 36 0.65 -19.94 -17.86
N ASN A 37 -0.61 -20.38 -17.71
CA ASN A 37 -1.25 -20.40 -16.39
C ASN A 37 -0.48 -21.34 -15.45
N GLY A 38 -0.28 -20.91 -14.22
CA GLY A 38 0.48 -21.68 -13.21
C GLY A 38 2.00 -21.52 -13.26
N CYS A 39 2.59 -20.76 -14.20
CA CYS A 39 4.05 -20.58 -14.28
C CYS A 39 4.65 -19.59 -13.27
N GLY A 40 3.87 -19.13 -12.28
CA GLY A 40 4.42 -18.29 -11.21
C GLY A 40 4.30 -16.76 -11.42
N LYS A 41 3.58 -16.26 -12.44
CA LYS A 41 3.42 -14.79 -12.66
C LYS A 41 2.88 -14.05 -11.45
N THR A 42 1.80 -14.55 -10.88
CA THR A 42 1.19 -13.98 -9.67
C THR A 42 2.11 -14.12 -8.46
N THR A 43 2.86 -15.23 -8.37
CA THR A 43 3.85 -15.47 -7.32
C THR A 43 4.98 -14.44 -7.40
N LEU A 44 5.46 -14.12 -8.59
CA LEU A 44 6.47 -13.08 -8.81
C LEU A 44 5.96 -11.70 -8.37
N LEU A 45 4.72 -11.33 -8.76
CA LEU A 45 4.12 -10.06 -8.33
C LEU A 45 3.99 -9.98 -6.81
N LYS A 46 3.56 -11.07 -6.16
CA LYS A 46 3.46 -11.14 -4.70
C LYS A 46 4.82 -11.08 -3.99
N ALA A 47 5.85 -11.61 -4.61
CA ALA A 47 7.21 -11.46 -4.11
C ALA A 47 7.72 -10.01 -4.23
N ILE A 48 7.44 -9.35 -5.36
CA ILE A 48 7.79 -7.93 -5.56
C ILE A 48 7.05 -7.03 -4.55
N THR A 49 5.79 -7.33 -4.23
CA THR A 49 4.97 -6.58 -3.26
C THR A 49 5.20 -6.98 -1.81
N ASN A 50 6.18 -7.84 -1.52
CA ASN A 50 6.48 -8.38 -0.19
C ASN A 50 5.34 -9.19 0.47
N GLU A 51 4.33 -9.62 -0.30
CA GLU A 51 3.31 -10.57 0.19
C GLU A 51 3.91 -11.97 0.38
N TYR A 52 4.93 -12.33 -0.41
CA TYR A 52 5.74 -13.53 -0.24
C TYR A 52 7.19 -13.15 0.05
N THR A 53 7.77 -13.84 1.02
CA THR A 53 9.18 -13.63 1.36
C THR A 53 10.07 -14.22 0.28
N LEU A 54 11.01 -13.41 -0.19
CA LEU A 54 12.12 -13.88 -1.01
C LEU A 54 13.16 -14.56 -0.12
N SER A 55 13.68 -15.65 -0.58
CA SER A 55 14.82 -16.37 0.02
C SER A 55 16.00 -16.40 -0.94
N ASP A 56 17.17 -16.76 -0.40
CA ASP A 56 18.35 -17.01 -1.21
C ASP A 56 18.07 -18.13 -2.22
N GLY A 57 18.59 -17.94 -3.43
CA GLY A 57 18.63 -18.97 -4.46
C GLY A 57 19.93 -19.77 -4.39
N TYR A 58 20.57 -19.97 -5.54
CA TYR A 58 21.91 -20.57 -5.61
C TYR A 58 22.99 -19.60 -5.11
N ASP A 59 22.75 -18.30 -5.22
CA ASP A 59 23.59 -17.21 -4.76
C ASP A 59 22.81 -16.33 -3.79
N ASP A 60 23.52 -15.46 -3.05
CA ASP A 60 22.94 -14.55 -2.06
C ASP A 60 21.89 -13.61 -2.68
N LEU A 61 20.69 -13.58 -2.09
CA LEU A 61 19.64 -12.64 -2.44
C LEU A 61 20.11 -11.19 -2.19
N LYS A 62 19.90 -10.35 -3.20
CA LYS A 62 20.12 -8.90 -3.07
C LYS A 62 18.88 -8.15 -3.55
N ILE A 63 18.36 -7.28 -2.69
CA ILE A 63 17.26 -6.36 -3.03
C ILE A 63 17.81 -4.95 -2.90
N GLU A 64 17.77 -4.20 -3.98
CA GLU A 64 18.23 -2.83 -4.07
C GLU A 64 17.13 -1.92 -4.57
N SER A 65 16.90 -0.80 -3.91
CA SER A 65 15.92 0.22 -4.34
C SER A 65 16.41 1.62 -4.03
N SER A 66 15.86 2.62 -4.74
CA SER A 66 16.03 4.02 -4.36
C SER A 66 15.29 4.32 -3.06
N ASN A 67 15.78 5.30 -2.27
CA ASN A 67 15.26 5.63 -0.93
C ASN A 67 13.76 5.95 -0.87
N ASP A 68 13.19 6.48 -1.95
CA ASP A 68 11.77 6.86 -2.01
C ASP A 68 10.91 5.86 -2.80
N PHE A 69 11.39 4.64 -2.96
CA PHE A 69 10.68 3.62 -3.72
C PHE A 69 9.43 3.14 -2.98
N LYS A 70 8.26 3.28 -3.62
CA LYS A 70 6.99 2.77 -3.12
C LYS A 70 6.35 1.88 -4.17
N ILE A 71 5.78 0.76 -3.74
CA ILE A 71 5.05 -0.18 -4.60
C ILE A 71 3.57 -0.04 -4.32
N GLY A 72 2.79 0.28 -5.37
CA GLY A 72 1.34 0.12 -5.37
C GLY A 72 0.95 -1.15 -6.13
N CYS A 73 0.02 -1.92 -5.62
CA CYS A 73 -0.47 -3.13 -6.26
C CYS A 73 -1.98 -3.06 -6.44
N VAL A 74 -2.43 -3.24 -7.69
CA VAL A 74 -3.86 -3.42 -7.97
C VAL A 74 -4.15 -4.91 -8.02
N LYS A 75 -4.93 -5.40 -7.05
CA LYS A 75 -5.34 -6.82 -7.00
C LYS A 75 -6.44 -7.08 -8.02
N GLN A 76 -6.42 -8.28 -8.61
CA GLN A 76 -7.43 -8.70 -9.60
C GLN A 76 -8.84 -8.83 -8.98
N ASN A 77 -8.93 -9.19 -7.71
CA ASN A 77 -10.18 -9.31 -6.96
C ASN A 77 -9.97 -8.75 -5.55
N ILE A 78 -10.88 -7.91 -5.11
CA ILE A 78 -11.04 -7.57 -3.69
C ILE A 78 -11.88 -8.70 -3.10
N THR A 79 -11.24 -9.63 -2.42
CA THR A 79 -11.92 -10.78 -1.78
C THR A 79 -11.98 -10.64 -0.26
N ASP A 80 -11.14 -9.78 0.29
CA ASP A 80 -11.01 -9.60 1.72
C ASP A 80 -12.01 -8.53 2.20
N ASN A 81 -12.72 -8.83 3.29
CA ASN A 81 -13.62 -7.89 3.97
C ASN A 81 -14.79 -7.32 3.14
N LEU A 82 -15.43 -8.14 2.30
CA LEU A 82 -16.59 -7.69 1.51
C LEU A 82 -17.75 -7.09 2.35
N ASN A 83 -17.77 -7.32 3.65
CA ASN A 83 -18.74 -6.73 4.59
C ASN A 83 -18.26 -5.38 5.17
N MET A 84 -17.16 -4.82 4.68
CA MET A 84 -16.67 -3.50 5.05
C MET A 84 -17.35 -2.42 4.20
N LYS A 85 -17.55 -1.23 4.75
CA LYS A 85 -18.01 -0.08 3.97
C LYS A 85 -16.91 0.38 3.02
N MET A 86 -17.32 0.86 1.84
CA MET A 86 -16.40 1.39 0.85
C MET A 86 -15.46 2.47 1.43
N ILE A 87 -16.00 3.41 2.23
CA ILE A 87 -15.18 4.48 2.82
C ILE A 87 -14.13 3.95 3.78
N ASP A 88 -14.44 2.90 4.53
CA ASP A 88 -13.49 2.31 5.48
C ASP A 88 -12.38 1.55 4.76
N TYR A 89 -12.72 0.85 3.67
CA TYR A 89 -11.74 0.22 2.79
C TYR A 89 -10.75 1.23 2.18
N ILE A 90 -11.25 2.37 1.70
CA ILE A 90 -10.40 3.43 1.17
C ILE A 90 -9.47 3.99 2.26
N LYS A 91 -9.99 4.17 3.48
CA LYS A 91 -9.21 4.68 4.62
C LYS A 91 -8.08 3.73 5.05
N GLU A 92 -8.18 2.42 4.80
CA GLU A 92 -7.06 1.50 5.06
C GLU A 92 -5.79 1.89 4.31
N SER A 93 -5.91 2.42 3.08
CA SER A 93 -4.77 2.92 2.30
C SER A 93 -4.09 4.16 2.92
N TYR A 94 -4.76 4.81 3.86
CA TYR A 94 -4.28 6.00 4.58
C TYR A 94 -4.07 5.73 6.07
N SER A 95 -3.95 4.46 6.47
CA SER A 95 -3.81 4.05 7.88
C SER A 95 -2.70 4.81 8.61
N ASP A 96 -1.54 4.99 7.99
CA ASP A 96 -0.41 5.76 8.54
C ASP A 96 -0.80 7.21 8.87
N ILE A 97 -1.51 7.87 7.96
CA ILE A 97 -1.96 9.26 8.14
C ILE A 97 -3.01 9.33 9.25
N LEU A 98 -3.94 8.36 9.29
CA LEU A 98 -4.97 8.28 10.32
C LEU A 98 -4.38 8.00 11.71
N GLU A 99 -3.33 7.19 11.81
CA GLU A 99 -2.61 7.01 13.06
C GLU A 99 -1.96 8.31 13.55
N ILE A 100 -1.38 9.09 12.64
CA ILE A 100 -0.80 10.38 12.96
C ILE A 100 -1.90 11.35 13.42
N GLU A 101 -3.04 11.43 12.73
CA GLU A 101 -4.20 12.25 13.15
C GLU A 101 -4.62 11.91 14.61
N ASN A 102 -4.74 10.62 14.93
CA ASN A 102 -5.11 10.18 16.27
C ASN A 102 -4.07 10.57 17.33
N LYS A 103 -2.78 10.44 17.00
CA LYS A 103 -1.69 10.87 17.90
C LYS A 103 -1.69 12.38 18.11
N LEU A 104 -1.88 13.17 17.05
CA LEU A 104 -1.98 14.63 17.12
C LEU A 104 -3.15 15.06 18.02
N ASN A 105 -4.35 14.49 17.82
CA ASN A 105 -5.52 14.75 18.65
C ASN A 105 -5.24 14.45 20.15
N SER A 106 -4.54 13.35 20.44
CA SER A 106 -4.19 12.98 21.81
C SER A 106 -3.19 13.94 22.44
N LEU A 107 -2.22 14.44 21.68
CA LEU A 107 -1.24 15.43 22.15
C LEU A 107 -1.90 16.80 22.36
N GLU A 108 -2.81 17.20 21.48
CA GLU A 108 -3.58 18.44 21.61
C GLU A 108 -4.43 18.45 22.88
N GLN A 109 -5.12 17.35 23.20
CA GLN A 109 -5.85 17.21 24.46
C GLN A 109 -4.92 17.30 25.69
N LYS A 110 -3.72 16.73 25.63
CA LYS A 110 -2.74 16.85 26.73
C LYS A 110 -2.26 18.29 26.89
N LEU A 111 -1.98 19.00 25.82
CA LEU A 111 -1.57 20.41 25.84
C LEU A 111 -2.67 21.31 26.38
N SER A 112 -3.94 21.02 26.07
CA SER A 112 -5.10 21.76 26.57
C SER A 112 -5.28 21.60 28.08
N ASN A 113 -4.91 20.44 28.63
CA ASN A 113 -5.03 20.18 30.07
C ASN A 113 -3.82 20.66 30.89
N SER A 114 -2.63 20.59 30.30
CA SER A 114 -1.38 21.01 30.96
C SER A 114 -0.31 21.33 29.91
N TYR A 115 0.21 22.54 29.95
CA TYR A 115 1.31 22.94 29.09
C TYR A 115 2.60 22.16 29.41
N SER A 116 3.22 21.59 28.40
CA SER A 116 4.52 20.94 28.48
C SER A 116 5.30 21.16 27.19
N GLU A 117 6.48 21.75 27.30
CA GLU A 117 7.37 22.00 26.16
C GLU A 117 7.75 20.71 25.43
N GLN A 118 7.96 19.62 26.15
CA GLN A 118 8.25 18.31 25.56
C GLN A 118 7.08 17.78 24.74
N VAL A 119 5.84 17.99 25.20
CA VAL A 119 4.63 17.58 24.45
C VAL A 119 4.45 18.47 23.23
N LEU A 120 4.72 19.78 23.35
CA LEU A 120 4.65 20.71 22.24
C LEU A 120 5.68 20.35 21.13
N ASN A 121 6.91 20.03 21.49
CA ASN A 121 7.92 19.62 20.52
C ASN A 121 7.50 18.34 19.77
N LYS A 122 7.00 17.33 20.49
CA LYS A 122 6.46 16.11 19.86
C LYS A 122 5.28 16.39 18.94
N TYR A 123 4.40 17.31 19.31
CA TYR A 123 3.28 17.72 18.46
C TYR A 123 3.78 18.36 17.17
N ASN A 124 4.77 19.28 17.24
CA ASN A 124 5.33 19.94 16.08
C ASN A 124 6.04 18.96 15.15
N ASP A 125 6.82 18.02 15.68
CA ASP A 125 7.50 17.00 14.87
C ASP A 125 6.47 16.12 14.14
N LEU A 126 5.43 15.68 14.84
CA LEU A 126 4.38 14.85 14.28
C LEU A 126 3.50 15.64 13.27
N GLN A 127 3.29 16.92 13.48
CA GLN A 127 2.61 17.82 12.55
C GLN A 127 3.38 17.94 11.23
N ASN A 128 4.70 18.06 11.31
CA ASN A 128 5.57 18.09 10.12
C ASN A 128 5.51 16.76 9.36
N GLU A 129 5.53 15.63 10.06
CA GLU A 129 5.37 14.31 9.46
C GLU A 129 4.01 14.16 8.77
N TYR A 130 2.93 14.62 9.42
CA TYR A 130 1.58 14.64 8.86
C TYR A 130 1.49 15.40 7.54
N ILE A 131 2.08 16.62 7.51
CA ILE A 131 2.14 17.45 6.31
C ILE A 131 2.95 16.75 5.20
N TYR A 132 4.12 16.22 5.55
CA TYR A 132 4.99 15.52 4.61
C TYR A 132 4.33 14.30 3.97
N LYS A 133 3.54 13.54 4.74
CA LYS A 133 2.78 12.38 4.24
C LYS A 133 1.51 12.75 3.49
N GLY A 134 1.22 14.03 3.28
CA GLY A 134 0.03 14.48 2.56
C GLY A 134 -1.25 14.52 3.41
N GLY A 135 -1.13 14.60 4.73
CA GLY A 135 -2.27 14.62 5.65
C GLY A 135 -3.29 15.72 5.38
N ASN A 136 -2.83 16.87 4.86
CA ASN A 136 -3.73 17.97 4.51
C ASN A 136 -4.51 17.75 3.20
N THR A 137 -4.09 16.81 2.35
CA THR A 137 -4.62 16.66 0.98
C THR A 137 -5.31 15.33 0.72
N TYR A 138 -5.00 14.27 1.48
CA TYR A 138 -5.46 12.90 1.20
C TYR A 138 -6.99 12.78 1.08
N LYS A 139 -7.75 13.53 1.93
CA LYS A 139 -9.22 13.52 1.86
C LYS A 139 -9.72 14.06 0.51
N LYS A 140 -9.11 15.14 0.04
CA LYS A 140 -9.44 15.73 -1.25
C LYS A 140 -9.01 14.84 -2.42
N GLU A 141 -7.88 14.16 -2.28
CA GLU A 141 -7.34 13.28 -3.32
C GLU A 141 -8.25 12.08 -3.57
N TYR A 142 -8.63 11.35 -2.52
CA TYR A 142 -9.55 10.22 -2.71
C TYR A 142 -10.94 10.67 -3.16
N GLU A 143 -11.45 11.82 -2.71
CA GLU A 143 -12.72 12.40 -3.19
C GLU A 143 -12.69 12.67 -4.71
N ILE A 144 -11.61 13.25 -5.20
CA ILE A 144 -11.42 13.48 -6.63
C ILE A 144 -11.33 12.15 -7.38
N ALA A 145 -10.60 11.18 -6.86
CA ALA A 145 -10.47 9.85 -7.46
C ALA A 145 -11.83 9.16 -7.56
N LEU A 146 -12.60 9.12 -6.48
CA LEU A 146 -13.93 8.52 -6.45
C LEU A 146 -14.86 9.12 -7.50
N LYS A 147 -14.91 10.45 -7.60
CA LYS A 147 -15.72 11.15 -8.62
C LYS A 147 -15.28 10.80 -10.05
N LYS A 148 -13.98 10.69 -10.30
CA LYS A 148 -13.44 10.30 -11.61
C LYS A 148 -13.84 8.87 -12.00
N PHE A 149 -13.93 7.95 -11.03
CA PHE A 149 -14.38 6.58 -11.25
C PHE A 149 -15.90 6.41 -11.26
N GLY A 150 -16.65 7.50 -11.03
CA GLY A 150 -18.12 7.52 -11.10
C GLY A 150 -18.81 7.10 -9.81
N PHE A 151 -18.11 7.14 -8.67
CA PHE A 151 -18.71 6.91 -7.36
C PHE A 151 -19.32 8.19 -6.80
N THR A 152 -20.39 8.02 -6.04
CA THR A 152 -21.13 9.10 -5.38
C THR A 152 -20.92 9.06 -3.86
N ASP A 153 -21.38 10.10 -3.17
CA ASP A 153 -21.31 10.13 -1.70
C ASP A 153 -22.16 9.02 -1.05
N ILE A 154 -23.24 8.60 -1.70
CA ILE A 154 -24.09 7.50 -1.22
C ILE A 154 -23.32 6.17 -1.28
N ASP A 155 -22.45 5.98 -2.28
CA ASP A 155 -21.70 4.75 -2.45
C ASP A 155 -20.67 4.53 -1.32
N LYS A 156 -20.21 5.59 -0.68
CA LYS A 156 -19.24 5.50 0.44
C LYS A 156 -19.78 4.70 1.62
N GLU A 157 -21.08 4.75 1.86
CA GLU A 157 -21.74 4.06 2.97
C GLU A 157 -22.16 2.62 2.64
N LYS A 158 -22.09 2.22 1.37
CA LYS A 158 -22.39 0.86 0.93
C LYS A 158 -21.30 -0.12 1.34
N LEU A 159 -21.71 -1.36 1.56
CA LEU A 159 -20.77 -2.47 1.76
C LEU A 159 -20.13 -2.87 0.43
N LEU A 160 -18.89 -3.36 0.48
CA LEU A 160 -18.17 -3.79 -0.73
C LEU A 160 -18.90 -4.90 -1.50
N ASN A 161 -19.66 -5.76 -0.83
CA ASN A 161 -20.45 -6.81 -1.47
C ASN A 161 -21.64 -6.30 -2.29
N GLU A 162 -22.03 -5.02 -2.15
CA GLU A 162 -23.09 -4.39 -2.93
C GLU A 162 -22.61 -3.87 -4.29
N PHE A 163 -21.28 -3.89 -4.53
CA PHE A 163 -20.68 -3.41 -5.78
C PHE A 163 -20.44 -4.55 -6.76
N SER A 164 -20.56 -4.25 -8.04
CA SER A 164 -20.16 -5.18 -9.10
C SER A 164 -18.65 -5.40 -9.12
N GLY A 165 -18.20 -6.54 -9.66
CA GLY A 165 -16.77 -6.82 -9.80
C GLY A 165 -16.00 -5.73 -10.56
N GLY A 166 -16.61 -5.13 -11.58
CA GLY A 166 -16.02 -4.01 -12.32
C GLY A 166 -15.97 -2.70 -11.53
N GLN A 167 -16.84 -2.50 -10.56
CA GLN A 167 -16.76 -1.38 -9.63
C GLN A 167 -15.67 -1.62 -8.57
N LEU A 168 -15.60 -2.83 -8.03
CA LEU A 168 -14.56 -3.19 -7.07
C LEU A 168 -13.14 -3.04 -7.61
N THR A 169 -12.92 -3.36 -8.89
CA THR A 169 -11.59 -3.17 -9.53
C THR A 169 -11.19 -1.71 -9.71
N LYS A 170 -12.08 -0.75 -9.49
CA LYS A 170 -11.80 0.69 -9.55
C LYS A 170 -11.50 1.30 -8.17
N LEU A 171 -11.71 0.54 -7.11
CA LEU A 171 -11.39 0.90 -5.74
C LEU A 171 -9.96 0.52 -5.39
#